data_0da5ff3d8d61555c87b4c313b04b0a2b
#
_entry.id   0da5ff3d8d61555c87b4c313b04b0a2b
#
_cell.length_a   1.000
_cell.length_b   1.000
_cell.length_c   1.000
_cell.angle_alpha   90.00
_cell.angle_beta   90.00
_cell.angle_gamma   90.00
#
_symmetry.space_group_name_H-M   'P 1'
#
loop_
_entity.id
_entity.type
_entity.pdbx_description
1 polymer ?
#
loop_
_entity_poly.entity_id
_entity_poly.type
_entity_poly.pdbx_seq_one_letter_code
_entity_poly.pdbx_strand_id
1 'polypeptide(L)'
;SITNSVYWQMRMGQDEKDVTKPFSDEEYRTMVGEALSQMWDYLEYHVYDRWEISIQEFLMEVAIVEDFTVYMAEMITGRNDVESLLERIQWIGNFMDIVRNGSETVYKLRNQMRISMIRRLRRKYTKEQIRKLYENAGLYYQISKQPLKALSMYQQVNDTERIASVLIDNVRIAPNNAYYYE
;
A
#
# COMPACT_ATOMS: atom_id res chain seq x y z
N SER A 1 12.32 -1.18 26.60
CA SER A 1 11.22 -1.27 25.63
C SER A 1 10.70 0.13 25.35
N ILE A 2 10.52 0.48 24.09
CA ILE A 2 10.11 1.81 23.61
C ILE A 2 8.76 2.22 24.21
N THR A 3 7.84 1.28 24.37
CA THR A 3 6.52 1.48 25.00
C THR A 3 6.59 1.97 26.44
N ASN A 4 7.55 1.51 27.23
CA ASN A 4 7.73 1.97 28.61
C ASN A 4 8.29 3.40 28.67
N SER A 5 9.15 3.81 27.74
CA SER A 5 9.73 5.14 27.71
C SER A 5 8.68 6.21 27.35
N VAL A 6 7.83 5.94 26.37
CA VAL A 6 6.72 6.84 25.97
C VAL A 6 5.68 6.94 27.10
N TYR A 7 5.35 5.84 27.75
CA TYR A 7 4.46 5.78 28.90
C TYR A 7 4.94 6.68 30.05
N TRP A 8 6.24 6.67 30.37
CA TRP A 8 6.81 7.50 31.43
C TRP A 8 6.93 8.98 31.05
N GLN A 9 7.23 9.31 29.79
CA GLN A 9 7.31 10.70 29.33
C GLN A 9 5.97 11.40 29.36
N MET A 10 4.88 10.73 28.99
CA MET A 10 3.52 11.30 29.05
C MET A 10 3.01 11.48 30.48
N ARG A 11 3.42 10.64 31.43
CA ARG A 11 3.02 10.78 32.83
C ARG A 11 3.77 11.85 33.62
N MET A 12 4.99 12.20 33.23
CA MET A 12 5.76 13.25 33.91
C MET A 12 5.20 14.68 33.73
N GLY A 13 4.24 14.87 32.82
CA GLY A 13 3.57 16.15 32.60
C GLY A 13 2.17 16.29 33.23
N GLN A 14 1.68 15.28 33.94
CA GLN A 14 0.38 15.30 34.61
C GLN A 14 0.53 15.39 36.15
N ASP A 15 -0.33 16.17 36.78
CA ASP A 15 -0.35 16.35 38.23
C ASP A 15 -0.36 15.00 38.98
N GLU A 16 0.44 14.90 40.03
CA GLU A 16 0.71 13.71 40.87
C GLU A 16 -0.53 12.96 41.41
N LYS A 17 -1.74 13.51 41.26
CA LYS A 17 -2.99 12.97 41.82
C LYS A 17 -3.68 11.90 41.00
N ASP A 18 -3.31 11.67 39.74
CA ASP A 18 -4.07 10.82 38.81
C ASP A 18 -3.33 9.54 38.31
N VAL A 19 -2.24 9.17 39.01
CA VAL A 19 -1.36 8.05 38.60
C VAL A 19 -2.01 6.65 38.72
N THR A 20 -3.16 6.56 39.39
CA THR A 20 -3.84 5.27 39.67
C THR A 20 -5.03 4.95 38.74
N LYS A 21 -5.45 5.89 37.88
CA LYS A 21 -6.57 5.67 37.00
C LYS A 21 -6.12 4.90 35.74
N PRO A 22 -6.77 3.78 35.40
CA PRO A 22 -6.47 3.10 34.13
C PRO A 22 -6.88 4.00 32.96
N PHE A 23 -6.07 3.97 31.89
CA PHE A 23 -6.42 4.67 30.66
C PHE A 23 -7.75 4.15 30.10
N SER A 24 -8.58 5.03 29.59
CA SER A 24 -9.72 4.63 28.76
C SER A 24 -9.21 3.98 27.45
N ASP A 25 -10.06 3.16 26.83
CA ASP A 25 -9.73 2.52 25.54
C ASP A 25 -9.36 3.55 24.45
N GLU A 26 -9.95 4.73 24.50
CA GLU A 26 -9.69 5.83 23.55
C GLU A 26 -8.32 6.49 23.80
N GLU A 27 -7.97 6.77 25.04
CA GLU A 27 -6.64 7.28 25.42
C GLU A 27 -5.55 6.28 25.07
N TYR A 28 -5.77 4.98 25.33
CA TYR A 28 -4.85 3.92 24.96
C TYR A 28 -4.63 3.84 23.43
N ARG A 29 -5.70 3.90 22.64
CA ARG A 29 -5.63 3.88 21.17
C ARG A 29 -4.88 5.10 20.63
N THR A 30 -5.14 6.27 21.19
CA THR A 30 -4.45 7.51 20.82
C THR A 30 -2.95 7.41 21.12
N MET A 31 -2.59 6.98 22.32
CA MET A 31 -1.19 6.80 22.74
C MET A 31 -0.44 5.79 21.87
N VAL A 32 -1.07 4.65 21.56
CA VAL A 32 -0.48 3.64 20.65
C VAL A 32 -0.34 4.21 19.24
N GLY A 33 -1.32 4.97 18.77
CA GLY A 33 -1.28 5.62 17.45
C GLY A 33 -0.12 6.62 17.34
N GLU A 34 0.07 7.45 18.36
CA GLU A 34 1.17 8.43 18.41
C GLU A 34 2.53 7.74 18.50
N ALA A 35 2.68 6.70 19.34
CA ALA A 35 3.91 5.94 19.45
C ALA A 35 4.28 5.23 18.15
N LEU A 36 3.30 4.66 17.46
CA LEU A 36 3.49 4.09 16.13
C LEU A 36 3.89 5.14 15.10
N SER A 37 3.25 6.32 15.13
CA SER A 37 3.60 7.41 14.22
C SER A 37 5.06 7.86 14.42
N GLN A 38 5.49 8.09 15.65
CA GLN A 38 6.87 8.46 15.96
C GLN A 38 7.88 7.40 15.55
N MET A 39 7.55 6.12 15.77
CA MET A 39 8.39 5.00 15.32
C MET A 39 8.52 4.99 13.79
N TRP A 40 7.43 5.26 13.07
CA TRP A 40 7.45 5.31 11.60
C TRP A 40 8.23 6.52 11.09
N ASP A 41 8.09 7.69 11.70
CA ASP A 41 8.88 8.87 11.37
C ASP A 41 10.38 8.61 11.57
N TYR A 42 10.75 7.91 12.65
CA TYR A 42 12.12 7.48 12.88
C TYR A 42 12.62 6.50 11.80
N LEU A 43 11.84 5.46 11.48
CA LEU A 43 12.19 4.49 10.44
C LEU A 43 12.27 5.15 9.06
N GLU A 44 11.39 6.09 8.78
CA GLU A 44 11.38 6.86 7.54
C GLU A 44 12.68 7.64 7.37
N TYR A 45 13.09 8.37 8.39
CA TYR A 45 14.28 9.21 8.34
C TYR A 45 15.60 8.43 8.42
N HIS A 46 15.66 7.42 9.30
CA HIS A 46 16.93 6.74 9.57
C HIS A 46 17.17 5.49 8.74
N VAL A 47 16.14 4.89 8.16
CA VAL A 47 16.23 3.65 7.39
C VAL A 47 15.90 3.89 5.93
N TYR A 48 14.68 4.34 5.63
CA TYR A 48 14.19 4.47 4.27
C TYR A 48 15.00 5.49 3.45
N ASP A 49 15.31 6.65 4.00
CA ASP A 49 16.03 7.71 3.28
C ASP A 49 17.49 7.34 2.96
N ARG A 50 18.00 6.27 3.58
CA ARG A 50 19.33 5.71 3.29
C ARG A 50 19.35 4.65 2.21
N TRP A 51 18.19 4.18 1.79
CA TRP A 51 18.12 3.20 0.71
C TRP A 51 18.44 3.85 -0.63
N GLU A 52 18.85 3.03 -1.58
CA GLU A 52 19.06 3.48 -2.94
C GLU A 52 17.77 4.07 -3.51
N ILE A 53 17.93 5.14 -4.30
CA ILE A 53 16.79 5.85 -4.91
C ILE A 53 15.92 4.90 -5.73
N SER A 54 16.51 3.94 -6.43
CA SER A 54 15.79 2.92 -7.21
C SER A 54 14.84 2.06 -6.36
N ILE A 55 15.27 1.68 -5.15
CA ILE A 55 14.45 0.93 -4.20
C ILE A 55 13.33 1.82 -3.63
N GLN A 56 13.68 3.05 -3.28
CA GLN A 56 12.70 4.00 -2.76
C GLN A 56 11.58 4.26 -3.78
N GLU A 57 11.94 4.51 -5.05
CA GLU A 57 10.99 4.75 -6.13
C GLU A 57 10.13 3.52 -6.39
N PHE A 58 10.74 2.35 -6.52
CA PHE A 58 10.02 1.10 -6.71
C PHE A 58 8.97 0.84 -5.62
N LEU A 59 9.34 1.00 -4.35
CA LEU A 59 8.42 0.79 -3.23
C LEU A 59 7.26 1.79 -3.23
N MET A 60 7.50 3.04 -3.62
CA MET A 60 6.43 4.03 -3.78
C MET A 60 5.49 3.65 -4.92
N GLU A 61 6.03 3.21 -6.05
CA GLU A 61 5.26 2.87 -7.25
C GLU A 61 4.36 1.65 -7.05
N VAL A 62 4.88 0.58 -6.40
CA VAL A 62 4.08 -0.64 -6.14
C VAL A 62 3.12 -0.51 -4.96
N ALA A 63 3.27 0.51 -4.11
CA ALA A 63 2.39 0.71 -2.96
C ALA A 63 0.94 1.02 -3.33
N ILE A 64 0.65 1.38 -4.57
CA ILE A 64 -0.71 1.66 -5.06
C ILE A 64 -1.60 0.40 -5.07
N VAL A 65 -1.01 -0.78 -5.12
CA VAL A 65 -1.70 -2.08 -5.07
C VAL A 65 -1.51 -2.76 -3.71
N GLU A 66 -2.38 -3.71 -3.37
CA GLU A 66 -2.30 -4.41 -2.08
C GLU A 66 -1.24 -5.49 -2.08
N ASP A 67 -1.18 -6.22 -3.18
CA ASP A 67 -0.23 -7.29 -3.47
C ASP A 67 0.17 -7.24 -4.94
N PHE A 68 1.33 -7.81 -5.25
CA PHE A 68 1.83 -7.84 -6.62
C PHE A 68 2.77 -9.03 -6.85
N THR A 69 2.84 -9.46 -8.10
CA THR A 69 3.87 -10.37 -8.61
C THR A 69 4.97 -9.57 -9.31
N VAL A 70 6.09 -10.21 -9.64
CA VAL A 70 7.15 -9.57 -10.45
C VAL A 70 6.57 -9.00 -11.73
N TYR A 71 5.85 -9.81 -12.49
CA TYR A 71 5.23 -9.38 -13.76
C TYR A 71 4.27 -8.20 -13.60
N MET A 72 3.43 -8.22 -12.56
CA MET A 72 2.54 -7.09 -12.26
C MET A 72 3.32 -5.81 -11.95
N ALA A 73 4.38 -5.92 -11.14
CA ALA A 73 5.21 -4.77 -10.79
C ALA A 73 5.94 -4.20 -12.01
N GLU A 74 6.44 -5.05 -12.92
CA GLU A 74 7.02 -4.63 -14.20
C GLU A 74 6.01 -3.86 -15.05
N MET A 75 4.79 -4.37 -15.17
CA MET A 75 3.73 -3.67 -15.91
C MET A 75 3.36 -2.31 -15.29
N ILE A 76 3.26 -2.24 -13.97
CA ILE A 76 2.89 -0.99 -13.27
C ILE A 76 3.98 0.07 -13.44
N THR A 77 5.24 -0.32 -13.18
CA THR A 77 6.36 0.62 -13.07
C THR A 77 7.07 0.86 -14.40
N GLY A 78 6.92 -0.06 -15.36
CA GLY A 78 7.69 -0.07 -16.62
C GLY A 78 9.16 -0.46 -16.43
N ARG A 79 9.52 -1.04 -15.29
CA ARG A 79 10.88 -1.47 -14.95
C ARG A 79 11.14 -2.89 -15.46
N ASN A 80 12.41 -3.19 -15.72
CA ASN A 80 12.89 -4.52 -16.08
C ASN A 80 13.87 -5.12 -15.04
N ASP A 81 14.08 -4.40 -13.94
CA ASP A 81 15.01 -4.76 -12.86
C ASP A 81 14.30 -5.20 -11.57
N VAL A 82 12.98 -5.50 -11.64
CA VAL A 82 12.11 -5.77 -10.48
C VAL A 82 12.62 -6.93 -9.63
N GLU A 83 13.04 -8.04 -10.22
CA GLU A 83 13.57 -9.19 -9.47
C GLU A 83 14.79 -8.80 -8.64
N SER A 84 15.75 -8.10 -9.25
CA SER A 84 16.96 -7.62 -8.57
C SER A 84 16.63 -6.64 -7.43
N LEU A 85 15.65 -5.76 -7.62
CA LEU A 85 15.19 -4.86 -6.57
C LEU A 85 14.56 -5.64 -5.40
N LEU A 86 13.73 -6.63 -5.68
CA LEU A 86 13.08 -7.46 -4.67
C LEU A 86 14.09 -8.30 -3.88
N GLU A 87 15.08 -8.89 -4.50
CA GLU A 87 16.18 -9.57 -3.83
C GLU A 87 16.90 -8.64 -2.85
N ARG A 88 17.23 -7.43 -3.27
CA ARG A 88 17.90 -6.44 -2.44
C ARG A 88 17.03 -5.97 -1.27
N ILE A 89 15.73 -5.78 -1.48
CA ILE A 89 14.77 -5.40 -0.44
C ILE A 89 14.66 -6.49 0.63
N GLN A 90 14.71 -7.76 0.29
CA GLN A 90 14.69 -8.87 1.26
C GLN A 90 15.85 -8.81 2.26
N TRP A 91 17.01 -8.30 1.85
CA TRP A 91 18.17 -8.13 2.73
C TRP A 91 18.07 -6.90 3.66
N ILE A 92 17.25 -5.91 3.31
CA ILE A 92 17.19 -4.63 4.02
C ILE A 92 16.29 -4.70 5.25
N GLY A 93 15.30 -5.58 5.28
CA GLY A 93 14.42 -5.70 6.43
C GLY A 93 13.05 -6.30 6.14
N ASN A 94 12.27 -6.47 7.19
CA ASN A 94 11.00 -7.17 7.21
C ASN A 94 9.81 -6.23 6.90
N PHE A 95 9.89 -5.50 5.77
CA PHE A 95 8.87 -4.52 5.36
C PHE A 95 7.82 -5.09 4.41
N MET A 96 8.03 -6.33 3.96
CA MET A 96 7.22 -6.99 2.97
C MET A 96 6.97 -8.44 3.36
N ASP A 97 5.74 -8.88 3.21
CA ASP A 97 5.36 -10.28 3.34
C ASP A 97 5.47 -10.95 1.97
N ILE A 98 5.98 -12.18 1.95
CA ILE A 98 6.20 -12.95 0.73
C ILE A 98 5.41 -14.24 0.85
N VAL A 99 4.47 -14.45 -0.07
CA VAL A 99 3.63 -15.65 -0.15
C VAL A 99 3.94 -16.40 -1.43
N ARG A 100 4.29 -17.67 -1.29
CA ARG A 100 4.54 -18.56 -2.44
C ARG A 100 3.32 -19.43 -2.68
N ASN A 101 2.67 -19.24 -3.84
CA ASN A 101 1.54 -20.04 -4.29
C ASN A 101 1.95 -20.86 -5.54
N GLY A 102 2.39 -22.10 -5.34
CA GLY A 102 2.89 -22.91 -6.44
C GLY A 102 4.14 -22.31 -7.08
N SER A 103 4.05 -21.98 -8.38
CA SER A 103 5.12 -21.34 -9.14
C SER A 103 5.15 -19.81 -9.03
N GLU A 104 4.13 -19.20 -8.44
CA GLU A 104 3.99 -17.75 -8.37
C GLU A 104 4.36 -17.25 -6.97
N THR A 105 5.17 -16.19 -6.94
CA THR A 105 5.53 -15.50 -5.71
C THR A 105 4.79 -14.15 -5.66
N VAL A 106 4.00 -13.96 -4.61
CA VAL A 106 3.24 -12.75 -4.35
C VAL A 106 3.90 -11.96 -3.23
N TYR A 107 4.09 -10.69 -3.46
CA TYR A 107 4.70 -9.74 -2.54
C TYR A 107 3.63 -8.77 -2.02
N LYS A 108 3.67 -8.49 -0.72
CA LYS A 108 2.73 -7.58 -0.08
C LYS A 108 3.48 -6.65 0.87
N LEU A 109 3.42 -5.35 0.62
CA LEU A 109 3.95 -4.38 1.57
C LEU A 109 3.12 -4.42 2.87
N ARG A 110 3.80 -4.42 4.01
CA ARG A 110 3.11 -4.29 5.29
C ARG A 110 2.34 -2.99 5.36
N ASN A 111 1.16 -3.01 5.95
CA ASN A 111 0.16 -1.94 5.83
C ASN A 111 0.74 -0.55 6.16
N GLN A 112 1.50 -0.42 7.24
CA GLN A 112 2.11 0.86 7.62
C GLN A 112 3.13 1.34 6.59
N MET A 113 3.97 0.43 6.08
CA MET A 113 4.91 0.74 5.01
C MET A 113 4.19 1.20 3.75
N ARG A 114 3.14 0.49 3.35
CA ARG A 114 2.32 0.86 2.20
C ARG A 114 1.72 2.27 2.33
N ILE A 115 1.15 2.60 3.50
CA ILE A 115 0.59 3.93 3.77
C ILE A 115 1.66 5.02 3.65
N SER A 116 2.84 4.79 4.24
CA SER A 116 3.97 5.73 4.15
C SER A 116 4.41 5.93 2.70
N MET A 117 4.56 4.83 1.93
CA MET A 117 4.98 4.90 0.52
C MET A 117 3.95 5.65 -0.35
N ILE A 118 2.65 5.43 -0.15
CA ILE A 118 1.60 6.18 -0.86
C ILE A 118 1.68 7.68 -0.53
N ARG A 119 1.94 8.04 0.74
CA ARG A 119 2.10 9.43 1.15
C ARG A 119 3.30 10.08 0.47
N ARG A 120 4.43 9.39 0.39
CA ARG A 120 5.64 9.84 -0.31
C ARG A 120 5.44 9.94 -1.82
N LEU A 121 4.79 8.95 -2.42
CA LEU A 121 4.41 8.97 -3.84
C LEU A 121 3.68 10.28 -4.19
N ARG A 122 2.65 10.62 -3.41
CA ARG A 122 1.86 11.84 -3.63
C ARG A 122 2.64 13.15 -3.45
N ARG A 123 3.73 13.13 -2.69
CA ARG A 123 4.61 14.30 -2.50
C ARG A 123 5.68 14.43 -3.59
N LYS A 124 6.20 13.29 -4.07
CA LYS A 124 7.36 13.25 -4.99
C LYS A 124 6.93 13.24 -6.46
N TYR A 125 5.81 12.60 -6.78
CA TYR A 125 5.35 12.35 -8.14
C TYR A 125 4.31 13.38 -8.58
N THR A 126 4.34 13.73 -9.87
CA THR A 126 3.29 14.56 -10.49
C THR A 126 1.99 13.78 -10.59
N LYS A 127 0.88 14.50 -10.71
CA LYS A 127 -0.44 13.87 -10.92
C LYS A 127 -0.46 12.97 -12.14
N GLU A 128 0.23 13.34 -13.21
CA GLU A 128 0.31 12.57 -14.44
C GLU A 128 1.10 11.26 -14.27
N GLN A 129 2.21 11.30 -13.54
CA GLN A 129 2.97 10.10 -13.21
C GLN A 129 2.15 9.13 -12.34
N ILE A 130 1.46 9.64 -11.32
CA ILE A 130 0.57 8.84 -10.48
C ILE A 130 -0.58 8.25 -11.31
N ARG A 131 -1.18 9.05 -12.19
CA ARG A 131 -2.23 8.61 -13.11
C ARG A 131 -1.76 7.41 -13.93
N LYS A 132 -0.59 7.50 -14.54
CA LYS A 132 -0.02 6.44 -15.36
C LYS A 132 0.17 5.13 -14.58
N LEU A 133 0.63 5.20 -13.33
CA LEU A 133 0.77 4.01 -12.47
C LEU A 133 -0.58 3.31 -12.26
N TYR A 134 -1.63 4.07 -11.91
CA TYR A 134 -2.97 3.51 -11.72
C TYR A 134 -3.58 2.98 -13.02
N GLU A 135 -3.34 3.64 -14.15
CA GLU A 135 -3.77 3.17 -15.46
C GLU A 135 -3.10 1.83 -15.82
N ASN A 136 -1.81 1.71 -15.60
CA ASN A 136 -1.07 0.47 -15.83
C ASN A 136 -1.56 -0.66 -14.92
N ALA A 137 -1.80 -0.38 -13.63
CA ALA A 137 -2.38 -1.35 -12.69
C ALA A 137 -3.78 -1.79 -13.12
N GLY A 138 -4.62 -0.84 -13.56
CA GLY A 138 -5.95 -1.13 -14.10
C GLY A 138 -5.89 -2.04 -15.33
N LEU A 139 -4.97 -1.75 -16.25
CA LEU A 139 -4.74 -2.56 -17.44
C LEU A 139 -4.31 -3.98 -17.09
N TYR A 140 -3.36 -4.14 -16.13
CA TYR A 140 -2.98 -5.45 -15.63
C TYR A 140 -4.19 -6.25 -15.13
N TYR A 141 -5.04 -5.64 -14.30
CA TYR A 141 -6.22 -6.30 -13.77
C TYR A 141 -7.28 -6.63 -14.83
N GLN A 142 -7.41 -5.81 -15.90
CA GLN A 142 -8.26 -6.15 -17.05
C GLN A 142 -7.74 -7.39 -17.78
N ILE A 143 -6.45 -7.43 -18.11
CA ILE A 143 -5.82 -8.57 -18.79
C ILE A 143 -5.95 -9.84 -17.92
N SER A 144 -5.78 -9.70 -16.61
CA SER A 144 -5.91 -10.79 -15.63
C SER A 144 -7.35 -11.16 -15.28
N LYS A 145 -8.35 -10.60 -16.01
CA LYS A 145 -9.79 -10.86 -15.81
C LYS A 145 -10.28 -10.58 -14.38
N GLN A 146 -9.77 -9.51 -13.76
CA GLN A 146 -10.16 -9.02 -12.44
C GLN A 146 -10.85 -7.64 -12.55
N PRO A 147 -12.07 -7.56 -13.12
CA PRO A 147 -12.69 -6.29 -13.48
C PRO A 147 -12.95 -5.35 -12.30
N LEU A 148 -13.29 -5.88 -11.12
CA LEU A 148 -13.54 -5.07 -9.94
C LEU A 148 -12.26 -4.35 -9.46
N LYS A 149 -11.12 -5.03 -9.52
CA LYS A 149 -9.83 -4.41 -9.20
C LYS A 149 -9.44 -3.37 -10.27
N ALA A 150 -9.66 -3.68 -11.54
CA ALA A 150 -9.43 -2.72 -12.62
C ALA A 150 -10.26 -1.43 -12.43
N LEU A 151 -11.57 -1.57 -12.15
CA LEU A 151 -12.44 -0.43 -11.85
C LEU A 151 -11.93 0.40 -10.68
N SER A 152 -11.51 -0.26 -9.59
CA SER A 152 -10.95 0.42 -8.43
C SER A 152 -9.71 1.26 -8.78
N MET A 153 -8.82 0.76 -9.65
CA MET A 153 -7.64 1.50 -10.09
C MET A 153 -8.02 2.73 -10.95
N TYR A 154 -8.91 2.56 -11.93
CA TYR A 154 -9.34 3.66 -12.79
C TYR A 154 -10.13 4.74 -12.04
N GLN A 155 -10.89 4.35 -10.98
CA GLN A 155 -11.58 5.29 -10.10
C GLN A 155 -10.61 6.22 -9.35
N GLN A 156 -9.42 5.73 -8.96
CA GLN A 156 -8.42 6.57 -8.25
C GLN A 156 -7.95 7.77 -9.08
N VAL A 157 -8.07 7.67 -10.41
CA VAL A 157 -7.62 8.71 -11.35
C VAL A 157 -8.76 9.32 -12.15
N ASN A 158 -10.02 9.00 -11.81
CA ASN A 158 -11.23 9.46 -12.48
C ASN A 158 -11.23 9.19 -14.01
N ASP A 159 -10.70 8.04 -14.43
CA ASP A 159 -10.68 7.62 -15.85
C ASP A 159 -12.03 7.03 -16.24
N THR A 160 -12.96 7.92 -16.57
CA THR A 160 -14.34 7.55 -16.94
C THR A 160 -14.42 6.71 -18.20
N GLU A 161 -13.52 6.91 -19.15
CA GLU A 161 -13.49 6.19 -20.42
C GLU A 161 -13.14 4.71 -20.18
N ARG A 162 -12.08 4.44 -19.44
CA ARG A 162 -11.69 3.06 -19.11
C ARG A 162 -12.67 2.38 -18.17
N ILE A 163 -13.26 3.11 -17.23
CA ILE A 163 -14.34 2.60 -16.37
C ILE A 163 -15.51 2.14 -17.25
N ALA A 164 -15.97 2.97 -18.21
CA ALA A 164 -17.04 2.60 -19.11
C ALA A 164 -16.69 1.38 -19.96
N SER A 165 -15.46 1.30 -20.49
CA SER A 165 -14.99 0.14 -21.26
C SER A 165 -15.07 -1.15 -20.42
N VAL A 166 -14.54 -1.14 -19.19
CA VAL A 166 -14.58 -2.32 -18.31
C VAL A 166 -16.02 -2.75 -18.02
N LEU A 167 -16.92 -1.80 -17.77
CA LEU A 167 -18.33 -2.11 -17.50
C LEU A 167 -19.00 -2.74 -18.73
N ILE A 168 -18.80 -2.18 -19.92
CA ILE A 168 -19.38 -2.69 -21.17
C ILE A 168 -18.87 -4.11 -21.46
N ASP A 169 -17.59 -4.35 -21.33
CA ASP A 169 -16.99 -5.66 -21.58
C ASP A 169 -17.54 -6.73 -20.63
N ASN A 170 -17.77 -6.38 -19.36
CA ASN A 170 -18.32 -7.33 -18.38
C ASN A 170 -19.83 -7.55 -18.51
N VAL A 171 -20.60 -6.55 -18.95
CA VAL A 171 -22.03 -6.72 -19.25
C VAL A 171 -22.24 -7.67 -20.44
N ARG A 172 -21.35 -7.61 -21.44
CA ARG A 172 -21.41 -8.50 -22.62
C ARG A 172 -21.06 -9.97 -22.27
N ILE A 173 -20.30 -10.19 -21.21
CA ILE A 173 -19.89 -11.54 -20.76
C ILE A 173 -20.92 -12.15 -19.81
N ALA A 174 -21.78 -11.34 -19.15
CA ALA A 174 -22.86 -11.86 -18.31
C ALA A 174 -23.82 -12.66 -19.21
N PRO A 175 -24.00 -13.99 -19.02
CA PRO A 175 -24.99 -14.73 -19.76
C PRO A 175 -26.34 -14.07 -19.52
N ASN A 176 -27.12 -13.98 -20.59
CA ASN A 176 -28.46 -13.39 -20.61
C ASN A 176 -29.38 -14.21 -19.69
N ASN A 177 -29.29 -14.04 -18.37
CA ASN A 177 -30.18 -14.66 -17.36
C ASN A 177 -31.55 -13.95 -17.29
N ALA A 178 -32.01 -13.41 -18.43
CA ALA A 178 -33.31 -12.78 -18.58
C ALA A 178 -34.49 -13.79 -18.67
N TYR A 179 -34.24 -15.07 -18.41
CA TYR A 179 -35.28 -16.11 -18.58
C TYR A 179 -35.77 -16.75 -17.26
N TYR A 180 -35.65 -16.09 -16.11
CA TYR A 180 -36.19 -16.65 -14.85
C TYR A 180 -37.14 -15.68 -14.14
N TYR A 181 -38.08 -15.08 -14.83
CA TYR A 181 -39.29 -14.50 -14.25
C TYR A 181 -40.48 -14.77 -15.20
N GLU A 182 -40.99 -15.98 -15.18
CA GLU A 182 -42.38 -16.33 -15.44
C GLU A 182 -42.94 -17.07 -14.24
#